data_a11b8a541021bc5160edc6662027fa26
#
_entry.id   a11b8a541021bc5160edc6662027fa26
#
_cell.length_a   1.000
_cell.length_b   1.000
_cell.length_c   1.000
_cell.angle_alpha   90.00
_cell.angle_beta   90.00
_cell.angle_gamma   90.00
#
_symmetry.space_group_name_H-M   'P 1'
#
loop_
_entity.id
_entity.type
_entity.pdbx_description
1 polymer ?
#
loop_
_entity_poly.entity_id
_entity_poly.type
_entity_poly.pdbx_seq_one_letter_code
_entity_poly.pdbx_strand_id
1 'polypeptide(L)'
;MTTASTPAGHSPVPLRADASVIGLVGLAHLISHFSQLLLAPLFPWLKDEFSVSYAELGFLMTIFFVVSCAVQTLSGFWVDRFGPRPILFAGLSLLGIAAFGYSISTSYWMLAGFAALAVMGNGVFHPVD
;
A
#
# COMPACT_ATOMS: atom_id res chain seq x y z
N MET A 1 11.38 49.57 24.17
CA MET A 1 12.19 48.35 24.42
C MET A 1 11.40 47.16 23.90
N THR A 2 11.71 46.69 22.70
CA THR A 2 11.03 45.58 22.04
C THR A 2 11.84 44.33 22.38
N THR A 3 11.28 43.45 23.21
CA THR A 3 11.90 42.16 23.52
C THR A 3 11.66 41.22 22.34
N ALA A 4 12.69 40.96 21.55
CA ALA A 4 12.68 39.94 20.54
C ALA A 4 12.54 38.55 21.20
N SER A 5 11.42 37.87 21.01
CA SER A 5 11.24 36.48 21.41
C SER A 5 12.14 35.58 20.56
N THR A 6 13.13 34.97 21.20
CA THR A 6 13.96 33.93 20.59
C THR A 6 13.08 32.75 20.15
N PRO A 7 13.14 32.30 18.90
CA PRO A 7 12.39 31.11 18.48
C PRO A 7 12.90 29.90 19.26
N ALA A 8 11.96 29.14 19.83
CA ALA A 8 12.26 27.89 20.55
C ALA A 8 13.09 26.98 19.65
N GLY A 9 14.32 26.69 20.09
CA GLY A 9 15.24 25.84 19.36
C GLY A 9 14.64 24.45 19.17
N HIS A 10 14.42 24.04 17.93
CA HIS A 10 14.16 22.67 17.60
C HIS A 10 15.38 21.85 17.99
N SER A 11 15.23 21.00 18.99
CA SER A 11 16.26 20.02 19.34
C SER A 11 16.53 19.16 18.09
N PRO A 12 17.77 19.06 17.60
CA PRO A 12 18.08 18.24 16.46
C PRO A 12 17.74 16.79 16.78
N VAL A 13 16.83 16.20 16.00
CA VAL A 13 16.52 14.77 16.11
C VAL A 13 17.78 13.97 15.79
N PRO A 14 18.13 12.93 16.59
CA PRO A 14 19.34 12.17 16.33
C PRO A 14 19.30 11.53 14.94
N LEU A 15 20.33 11.76 14.12
CA LEU A 15 20.46 11.26 12.75
C LEU A 15 20.16 9.75 12.60
N ARG A 16 20.45 8.95 13.63
CA ARG A 16 20.16 7.51 13.65
C ARG A 16 18.67 7.21 13.71
N ALA A 17 17.89 8.02 14.42
CA ALA A 17 16.45 7.84 14.51
C ALA A 17 15.80 8.19 13.15
N ASP A 18 16.23 9.28 12.53
CA ASP A 18 15.75 9.67 11.19
C ASP A 18 16.13 8.63 10.14
N ALA A 19 17.36 8.14 10.13
CA ALA A 19 17.81 7.10 9.20
C ALA A 19 17.01 5.79 9.36
N SER A 20 16.65 5.42 10.60
CA SER A 20 15.84 4.23 10.85
C SER A 20 14.40 4.42 10.35
N VAL A 21 13.80 5.57 10.56
CA VAL A 21 12.45 5.89 10.08
C VAL A 21 12.43 5.89 8.54
N ILE A 22 13.35 6.62 7.91
CA ILE A 22 13.47 6.67 6.45
C ILE A 22 13.68 5.26 5.86
N GLY A 23 14.55 4.47 6.48
CA GLY A 23 14.82 3.11 6.04
C GLY A 23 13.60 2.19 6.14
N LEU A 24 12.84 2.25 7.24
CA LEU A 24 11.64 1.44 7.43
C LEU A 24 10.50 1.87 6.51
N VAL A 25 10.29 3.17 6.36
CA VAL A 25 9.29 3.70 5.42
C VAL A 25 9.67 3.34 3.98
N GLY A 26 10.93 3.51 3.60
CA GLY A 26 11.44 3.12 2.28
C GLY A 26 11.27 1.62 2.00
N LEU A 27 11.51 0.76 3.00
CA LEU A 27 11.28 -0.68 2.86
C LEU A 27 9.79 -1.01 2.70
N ALA A 28 8.92 -0.38 3.49
CA ALA A 28 7.47 -0.56 3.37
C ALA A 28 6.98 -0.11 1.99
N HIS A 29 7.47 1.03 1.51
CA HIS A 29 7.19 1.56 0.17
C HIS A 29 7.67 0.61 -0.95
N LEU A 30 8.87 0.07 -0.83
CA LEU A 30 9.40 -0.92 -1.75
C LEU A 30 8.52 -2.17 -1.82
N ILE A 31 8.11 -2.71 -0.66
CA ILE A 31 7.22 -3.87 -0.58
C ILE A 31 5.87 -3.56 -1.23
N SER A 32 5.33 -2.37 -1.01
CA SER A 32 4.09 -1.89 -1.61
C SER A 32 4.17 -1.89 -3.14
N HIS A 33 5.18 -1.26 -3.73
CA HIS A 33 5.38 -1.24 -5.18
C HIS A 33 5.66 -2.62 -5.77
N PHE A 34 6.47 -3.42 -5.09
CA PHE A 34 6.73 -4.79 -5.50
C PHE A 34 5.44 -5.61 -5.58
N SER A 35 4.56 -5.47 -4.58
CA SER A 35 3.26 -6.17 -4.54
C SER A 35 2.34 -5.76 -5.70
N GLN A 36 2.38 -4.51 -6.13
CA GLN A 36 1.62 -4.04 -7.30
C GLN A 36 2.13 -4.65 -8.61
N LEU A 37 3.44 -4.76 -8.75
CA LEU A 37 4.07 -5.26 -9.97
C LEU A 37 4.04 -6.79 -10.07
N LEU A 38 3.78 -7.50 -8.96
CA LEU A 38 3.86 -8.96 -8.91
C LEU A 38 2.82 -9.65 -9.80
N LEU A 39 1.65 -9.07 -9.96
CA LEU A 39 0.54 -9.70 -10.68
C LEU A 39 0.74 -9.69 -12.20
N ALA A 40 1.26 -8.63 -12.77
CA ALA A 40 1.40 -8.47 -14.22
C ALA A 40 2.34 -9.49 -14.89
N PRO A 41 3.53 -9.79 -14.36
CA PRO A 41 4.40 -10.84 -14.90
C PRO A 41 3.80 -12.25 -14.83
N LEU A 42 2.82 -12.47 -13.93
CA LEU A 42 2.14 -13.76 -13.78
C LEU A 42 0.98 -13.95 -14.77
N PHE A 43 0.60 -12.93 -15.52
CA PHE A 43 -0.52 -12.98 -16.46
C PHE A 43 -0.48 -14.16 -17.45
N PRO A 44 0.65 -14.49 -18.09
CA PRO A 44 0.71 -15.65 -18.99
C PRO A 44 0.33 -16.95 -18.29
N TRP A 45 0.81 -17.12 -17.05
CA TRP A 45 0.53 -18.32 -16.26
C TRP A 45 -0.90 -18.32 -15.70
N LEU A 46 -1.37 -17.18 -15.17
CA LEU A 46 -2.75 -17.04 -14.68
C LEU A 46 -3.79 -17.23 -15.75
N LYS A 47 -3.50 -16.81 -16.99
CA LYS A 47 -4.36 -17.03 -18.14
C LYS A 47 -4.62 -18.50 -18.37
N ASP A 48 -3.59 -19.32 -18.34
CA ASP A 48 -3.68 -20.74 -18.61
C ASP A 48 -4.32 -21.49 -17.42
N GLU A 49 -3.95 -21.16 -16.19
CA GLU A 49 -4.45 -21.78 -14.97
C GLU A 49 -5.96 -21.53 -14.76
N PHE A 50 -6.42 -20.29 -14.96
CA PHE A 50 -7.82 -19.92 -14.76
C PHE A 50 -8.64 -19.92 -16.04
N SER A 51 -8.06 -20.27 -17.20
CA SER A 51 -8.73 -20.27 -18.52
C SER A 51 -9.38 -18.92 -18.84
N VAL A 52 -8.72 -17.82 -18.50
CA VAL A 52 -9.18 -16.44 -18.73
C VAL A 52 -8.36 -15.78 -19.82
N SER A 53 -8.93 -14.72 -20.42
CA SER A 53 -8.27 -13.93 -21.45
C SER A 53 -7.35 -12.86 -20.84
N TYR A 54 -6.41 -12.34 -21.63
CA TYR A 54 -5.62 -11.16 -21.24
C TYR A 54 -6.50 -9.93 -21.03
N ALA A 55 -7.65 -9.83 -21.71
CA ALA A 55 -8.61 -8.75 -21.50
C ALA A 55 -9.23 -8.80 -20.10
N GLU A 56 -9.58 -9.99 -19.61
CA GLU A 56 -10.11 -10.17 -18.25
C GLU A 56 -9.05 -9.86 -17.17
N LEU A 57 -7.80 -10.26 -17.39
CA LEU A 57 -6.70 -9.91 -16.50
C LEU A 57 -6.40 -8.41 -16.54
N GLY A 58 -6.45 -7.78 -17.70
CA GLY A 58 -6.32 -6.32 -17.85
C GLY A 58 -7.45 -5.56 -17.19
N PHE A 59 -8.68 -6.08 -17.26
CA PHE A 59 -9.82 -5.51 -16.54
C PHE A 59 -9.64 -5.59 -15.02
N LEU A 60 -9.11 -6.69 -14.51
CA LEU A 60 -8.74 -6.84 -13.11
C LEU A 60 -7.76 -5.75 -12.66
N MET A 61 -6.72 -5.49 -13.47
CA MET A 61 -5.76 -4.41 -13.20
C MET A 61 -6.40 -3.02 -13.23
N THR A 62 -7.35 -2.80 -14.12
CA THR A 62 -8.08 -1.53 -14.19
C THR A 62 -8.89 -1.30 -12.90
N ILE A 63 -9.62 -2.30 -12.43
CA ILE A 63 -10.31 -2.25 -11.14
C ILE A 63 -9.32 -1.98 -10.02
N PHE A 64 -8.18 -2.66 -10.03
CA PHE A 64 -7.11 -2.47 -9.08
C PHE A 64 -6.70 -0.98 -8.98
N PHE A 65 -6.37 -0.33 -10.09
CA PHE A 65 -5.96 1.07 -10.08
C PHE A 65 -7.07 2.03 -9.66
N VAL A 66 -8.31 1.81 -10.12
CA VAL A 66 -9.46 2.65 -9.74
C VAL A 66 -9.73 2.57 -8.24
N VAL A 67 -9.75 1.37 -7.68
CA VAL A 67 -9.94 1.17 -6.23
C VAL A 67 -8.77 1.75 -5.45
N SER A 68 -7.53 1.58 -5.94
CA SER A 68 -6.35 2.18 -5.31
C SER A 68 -6.46 3.70 -5.20
N CYS A 69 -6.83 4.38 -6.29
CA CYS A 69 -7.02 5.84 -6.28
C CYS A 69 -8.09 6.27 -5.26
N ALA A 70 -9.22 5.56 -5.21
CA ALA A 70 -10.28 5.84 -4.25
C ALA A 70 -9.82 5.66 -2.81
N VAL A 71 -9.13 4.55 -2.51
CA VAL A 71 -8.61 4.25 -1.18
C VAL A 71 -7.54 5.26 -0.76
N GLN A 72 -6.65 5.65 -1.66
CA GLN A 72 -5.63 6.68 -1.39
C GLN A 72 -6.25 8.01 -0.99
N THR A 73 -7.32 8.42 -1.68
CA THR A 73 -8.05 9.65 -1.34
C THR A 73 -8.69 9.58 0.04
N LEU A 74 -9.30 8.44 0.39
CA LEU A 74 -9.96 8.23 1.68
C LEU A 74 -8.96 8.03 2.82
N SER A 75 -7.82 7.41 2.55
CA SER A 75 -6.83 7.10 3.57
C SER A 75 -6.16 8.36 4.11
N GLY A 76 -6.03 9.43 3.33
CA GLY A 76 -5.61 10.74 3.82
C GLY A 76 -6.49 11.21 4.99
N PHE A 77 -7.81 11.10 4.84
CA PHE A 77 -8.78 11.43 5.88
C PHE A 77 -8.61 10.58 7.16
N TRP A 78 -8.32 9.30 6.99
CA TRP A 78 -8.11 8.39 8.13
C TRP A 78 -6.78 8.65 8.83
N VAL A 79 -5.73 8.98 8.08
CA VAL A 79 -4.43 9.37 8.64
C VAL A 79 -4.56 10.64 9.47
N ASP A 80 -5.30 11.64 8.99
CA ASP A 80 -5.53 12.88 9.72
C ASP A 80 -6.31 12.65 11.02
N ARG A 81 -7.23 11.67 11.02
CA ARG A 81 -8.08 11.38 12.18
C ARG A 81 -7.46 10.45 13.20
N PHE A 82 -6.77 9.40 12.76
CA PHE A 82 -6.27 8.31 13.61
C PHE A 82 -4.75 8.30 13.74
N GLY A 83 -4.07 9.12 12.96
CA GLY A 83 -2.61 9.14 12.87
C GLY A 83 -2.05 8.09 11.89
N PRO A 84 -0.79 8.27 11.45
CA PRO A 84 -0.19 7.43 10.41
C PRO A 84 0.09 6.00 10.84
N ARG A 85 0.51 5.78 12.10
CA ARG A 85 0.94 4.46 12.59
C ARG A 85 -0.13 3.38 12.50
N PRO A 86 -1.36 3.55 13.07
CA PRO A 86 -2.38 2.51 13.00
C PRO A 86 -2.84 2.24 11.57
N ILE A 87 -2.86 3.25 10.71
CA ILE A 87 -3.25 3.12 9.31
C ILE A 87 -2.19 2.33 8.54
N LEU A 88 -0.90 2.59 8.78
CA LEU A 88 0.19 1.83 8.18
C LEU A 88 0.15 0.34 8.58
N PHE A 89 -0.08 0.04 9.87
CA PHE A 89 -0.21 -1.34 10.34
C PHE A 89 -1.42 -2.04 9.73
N ALA A 90 -2.55 -1.35 9.60
CA ALA A 90 -3.74 -1.88 8.94
C ALA A 90 -3.46 -2.21 7.47
N GLY A 91 -2.81 -1.31 6.74
CA GLY A 91 -2.42 -1.53 5.35
C GLY A 91 -1.48 -2.73 5.19
N LEU A 92 -0.47 -2.83 6.04
CA LEU A 92 0.49 -3.94 6.01
C LEU A 92 -0.19 -5.29 6.32
N SER A 93 -1.12 -5.29 7.29
CA SER A 93 -1.90 -6.48 7.62
C SER A 93 -2.78 -6.94 6.46
N LEU A 94 -3.45 -6.01 5.78
CA LEU A 94 -4.25 -6.30 4.59
C LEU A 94 -3.41 -6.88 3.46
N LEU A 95 -2.22 -6.33 3.21
CA LEU A 95 -1.28 -6.89 2.23
C LEU A 95 -0.84 -8.30 2.59
N GLY A 96 -0.53 -8.56 3.86
CA GLY A 96 -0.17 -9.90 4.33
C GLY A 96 -1.30 -10.91 4.15
N ILE A 97 -2.53 -10.54 4.49
CA ILE A 97 -3.72 -11.37 4.29
C ILE A 97 -3.95 -11.63 2.80
N ALA A 98 -3.81 -10.61 1.95
CA ALA A 98 -3.97 -10.76 0.51
C ALA A 98 -2.89 -11.68 -0.08
N ALA A 99 -1.64 -11.56 0.34
CA ALA A 99 -0.54 -12.42 -0.11
C ALA A 99 -0.79 -13.89 0.26
N PHE A 100 -1.27 -14.15 1.48
CA PHE A 100 -1.70 -15.48 1.88
C PHE A 100 -2.90 -15.97 1.04
N GLY A 101 -3.87 -15.09 0.81
CA GLY A 101 -5.04 -15.39 -0.02
C GLY A 101 -4.69 -15.76 -1.45
N TYR A 102 -3.69 -15.13 -2.04
CA TYR A 102 -3.20 -15.52 -3.38
C TYR A 102 -2.70 -16.97 -3.41
N SER A 103 -2.01 -17.42 -2.38
CA SER A 103 -1.46 -18.78 -2.31
C SER A 103 -2.52 -19.88 -2.24
N ILE A 104 -3.71 -19.56 -1.75
CA ILE A 104 -4.85 -20.49 -1.62
C ILE A 104 -5.94 -20.27 -2.68
N SER A 105 -5.77 -19.30 -3.58
CA SER A 105 -6.77 -18.98 -4.60
C SER A 105 -6.86 -20.09 -5.65
N THR A 106 -8.07 -20.65 -5.79
CA THR A 106 -8.38 -21.73 -6.74
C THR A 106 -9.27 -21.27 -7.87
N SER A 107 -9.72 -20.02 -7.88
CA SER A 107 -10.58 -19.45 -8.90
C SER A 107 -10.24 -18.00 -9.19
N TYR A 108 -10.57 -17.54 -10.43
CA TYR A 108 -10.40 -16.15 -10.85
C TYR A 108 -11.09 -15.15 -9.90
N TRP A 109 -12.30 -15.43 -9.47
CA TRP A 109 -13.06 -14.55 -8.57
C TRP A 109 -12.44 -14.45 -7.17
N MET A 110 -11.88 -15.54 -6.69
CA MET A 110 -11.14 -15.58 -5.43
C MET A 110 -9.85 -14.77 -5.53
N LEU A 111 -9.12 -14.92 -6.64
CA LEU A 111 -7.94 -14.11 -6.95
C LEU A 111 -8.30 -12.63 -7.02
N ALA A 112 -9.40 -12.27 -7.70
CA ALA A 112 -9.89 -10.89 -7.79
C ALA A 112 -10.25 -10.30 -6.41
N GLY A 113 -10.87 -11.08 -5.54
CA GLY A 113 -11.18 -10.66 -4.17
C GLY A 113 -9.93 -10.33 -3.34
N PHE A 114 -8.92 -11.18 -3.39
CA PHE A 114 -7.65 -10.92 -2.70
C PHE A 114 -6.83 -9.81 -3.36
N ALA A 115 -6.94 -9.64 -4.68
CA ALA A 115 -6.37 -8.49 -5.37
C ALA A 115 -6.99 -7.18 -4.89
N ALA A 116 -8.31 -7.11 -4.74
CA ALA A 116 -8.99 -5.95 -4.17
C ALA A 116 -8.53 -5.66 -2.73
N LEU A 117 -8.36 -6.71 -1.91
CA LEU A 117 -7.85 -6.58 -0.55
C LEU A 117 -6.41 -6.04 -0.53
N ALA A 118 -5.55 -6.53 -1.42
CA ALA A 118 -4.18 -6.04 -1.58
C ALA A 118 -4.15 -4.55 -1.95
N VAL A 119 -5.06 -4.13 -2.85
CA VAL A 119 -5.20 -2.72 -3.25
C VAL A 119 -5.59 -1.83 -2.08
N MET A 120 -6.54 -2.28 -1.27
CA MET A 120 -6.95 -1.54 -0.07
C MET A 120 -5.77 -1.38 0.90
N GLY A 121 -5.00 -2.44 1.12
CA GLY A 121 -3.79 -2.39 1.94
C GLY A 121 -2.73 -1.46 1.35
N ASN A 122 -2.55 -1.49 0.04
CA ASN A 122 -1.56 -0.68 -0.66
C ASN A 122 -1.93 0.81 -0.72
N GLY A 123 -3.22 1.13 -0.86
CA GLY A 123 -3.70 2.50 -1.00
C GLY A 123 -3.46 3.39 0.22
N VAL A 124 -3.13 2.81 1.38
CA VAL A 124 -2.85 3.59 2.60
C VAL A 124 -1.39 4.05 2.71
N PHE A 125 -0.47 3.53 1.89
CA PHE A 125 0.94 3.89 1.98
C PHE A 125 1.22 5.30 1.48
N HIS A 126 0.63 5.70 0.35
CA HIS A 126 0.90 7.01 -0.24
C HIS A 126 0.58 8.24 0.64
N PRO A 127 -0.52 8.27 1.43
CA PRO A 127 -0.76 9.37 2.36
C PRO A 127 0.09 9.30 3.65
N VAL A 128 0.71 8.15 3.93
CA VAL A 128 1.53 7.94 5.14
C VAL A 128 3.00 8.20 4.88
N ASP A 129 3.43 7.98 3.63
CA ASP A 129 4.80 8.24 3.18
C ASP A 129 5.08 9.73 3.00
#